data_1b6772c8b749598938b5c61f39a07ab9
#
_entry.id   1b6772c8b749598938b5c61f39a07ab9
#
_cell.length_a   1.000
_cell.length_b   1.000
_cell.length_c   1.000
_cell.angle_alpha   90.00
_cell.angle_beta   90.00
_cell.angle_gamma   90.00
#
_symmetry.space_group_name_H-M   'P 1'
#
loop_
_entity.id
_entity.type
_entity.pdbx_description
1 polymer ?
#
loop_
_entity_poly.entity_id
_entity_poly.type
_entity_poly.pdbx_seq_one_letter_code
_entity_poly.pdbx_strand_id
1 'polypeptide(L)'
;SPDDVVDRFGQIEIAASATASFDTEITYEWSPSETLSCATCATTIATPDETTTYTLTATTPDGCSTTAELTITVVDDRNVFVPNIFTPNDDGKNDELHVLGKGITEIDWAIYDRWGAKVFQTTDAQGGWDGSFKGKKMNAGVFVYALQVTFYDGQVQKYTGNVTIIR
;
A
#
# COMPACT_ATOMS: atom_id res chain seq x y z
N SER A 1 0.07 -0.60 -25.65
CA SER A 1 -0.54 -0.23 -24.37
C SER A 1 0.54 -0.23 -23.31
N PRO A 2 0.76 0.82 -22.51
CA PRO A 2 1.60 0.68 -21.34
C PRO A 2 0.96 -0.37 -20.44
N ASP A 3 1.78 -1.26 -19.88
CA ASP A 3 1.32 -2.25 -18.89
C ASP A 3 0.68 -1.47 -17.73
N ASP A 4 -0.62 -1.63 -17.54
CA ASP A 4 -1.32 -1.04 -16.42
C ASP A 4 -0.89 -1.77 -15.15
N VAL A 5 -0.17 -1.06 -14.29
CA VAL A 5 0.36 -1.59 -13.03
C VAL A 5 -0.38 -0.93 -11.88
N VAL A 6 -0.79 -1.73 -10.93
CA VAL A 6 -1.46 -1.26 -9.72
C VAL A 6 -0.85 -1.94 -8.49
N ASP A 7 -0.76 -1.21 -7.39
CA ASP A 7 -0.41 -1.80 -6.11
C ASP A 7 -1.54 -2.76 -5.67
N ARG A 8 -1.19 -3.83 -4.98
CA ARG A 8 -2.17 -4.79 -4.46
C ARG A 8 -3.25 -4.07 -3.66
N PHE A 9 -4.54 -4.37 -3.95
CA PHE A 9 -5.75 -3.68 -3.47
C PHE A 9 -5.86 -2.19 -3.90
N GLY A 10 -5.01 -1.74 -4.81
CA GLY A 10 -5.20 -0.48 -5.50
C GLY A 10 -6.36 -0.55 -6.48
N GLN A 11 -6.73 0.61 -7.02
CA GLN A 11 -7.77 0.70 -8.03
C GLN A 11 -7.22 1.40 -9.27
N ILE A 12 -7.70 0.96 -10.43
CA ILE A 12 -7.35 1.55 -11.72
C ILE A 12 -8.61 1.69 -12.56
N GLU A 13 -8.77 2.85 -13.22
CA GLU A 13 -9.84 3.05 -14.19
C GLU A 13 -9.42 2.45 -15.53
N ILE A 14 -10.26 1.60 -16.08
CA ILE A 14 -10.09 1.03 -17.42
C ILE A 14 -11.24 1.50 -18.31
N ALA A 15 -10.92 1.86 -19.55
CA ALA A 15 -11.88 2.37 -20.51
C ALA A 15 -11.78 1.65 -21.84
N ALA A 16 -12.92 1.36 -22.42
CA ALA A 16 -13.06 0.77 -23.73
C ALA A 16 -13.57 1.80 -24.72
N SER A 17 -13.09 1.72 -25.96
CA SER A 17 -13.68 2.38 -27.10
C SER A 17 -13.81 1.38 -28.25
N ALA A 18 -15.01 1.29 -28.82
CA ALA A 18 -15.24 0.53 -30.03
C ALA A 18 -15.95 1.42 -31.07
N THR A 19 -15.62 1.22 -32.33
CA THR A 19 -16.26 1.92 -33.45
C THR A 19 -16.96 0.92 -34.33
N ALA A 20 -18.21 1.21 -34.69
CA ALA A 20 -18.95 0.46 -35.69
C ALA A 20 -19.02 1.27 -37.01
N SER A 21 -19.22 0.58 -38.12
CA SER A 21 -19.31 1.22 -39.46
C SER A 21 -20.57 2.09 -39.63
N PHE A 22 -21.52 1.93 -38.75
CA PHE A 22 -22.78 2.68 -38.67
C PHE A 22 -22.98 3.21 -37.27
N ASP A 23 -23.73 4.30 -37.10
CA ASP A 23 -24.12 4.88 -35.83
C ASP A 23 -25.10 3.91 -35.13
N THR A 24 -24.55 2.99 -34.35
CA THR A 24 -25.29 1.93 -33.65
C THR A 24 -24.83 1.83 -32.21
N GLU A 25 -25.74 1.45 -31.34
CA GLU A 25 -25.44 1.24 -29.92
C GLU A 25 -24.57 -0.01 -29.75
N ILE A 26 -23.43 0.14 -29.08
CA ILE A 26 -22.51 -0.96 -28.78
C ILE A 26 -22.68 -1.32 -27.31
N THR A 27 -22.89 -2.61 -27.03
CA THR A 27 -22.90 -3.16 -25.67
C THR A 27 -21.53 -3.71 -25.34
N TYR A 28 -21.12 -3.54 -24.08
CA TYR A 28 -19.85 -3.98 -23.56
C TYR A 28 -20.05 -5.05 -22.49
N GLU A 29 -19.16 -6.01 -22.42
CA GLU A 29 -19.11 -7.01 -21.38
C GLU A 29 -17.65 -7.32 -21.03
N TRP A 30 -17.30 -7.14 -19.74
CA TRP A 30 -15.98 -7.42 -19.20
C TRP A 30 -15.99 -8.73 -18.42
N SER A 31 -14.94 -9.52 -18.59
CA SER A 31 -14.73 -10.76 -17.85
C SER A 31 -13.25 -10.93 -17.48
N PRO A 32 -12.90 -11.36 -16.26
CA PRO A 32 -13.78 -11.60 -15.11
C PRO A 32 -14.42 -10.33 -14.56
N SER A 33 -15.56 -10.43 -13.90
CA SER A 33 -16.34 -9.28 -13.42
C SER A 33 -16.24 -9.01 -11.92
N GLU A 34 -15.69 -9.95 -11.16
CA GLU A 34 -15.73 -9.96 -9.68
C GLU A 34 -14.98 -8.77 -9.06
N THR A 35 -13.98 -8.26 -9.76
CA THR A 35 -13.14 -7.15 -9.30
C THR A 35 -13.43 -5.85 -10.05
N LEU A 36 -14.58 -5.77 -10.75
CA LEU A 36 -14.99 -4.60 -11.51
C LEU A 36 -16.19 -3.90 -10.87
N SER A 37 -16.17 -2.57 -10.86
CA SER A 37 -17.32 -1.78 -10.38
C SER A 37 -18.53 -1.86 -11.31
N CYS A 38 -18.31 -2.12 -12.60
CA CYS A 38 -19.35 -2.29 -13.61
C CYS A 38 -18.82 -3.20 -14.74
N ALA A 39 -19.43 -4.36 -14.93
CA ALA A 39 -19.00 -5.30 -15.96
C ALA A 39 -19.53 -4.97 -17.37
N THR A 40 -20.54 -4.10 -17.49
CA THR A 40 -21.18 -3.77 -18.76
C THR A 40 -20.99 -2.31 -19.18
N CYS A 41 -20.18 -1.56 -18.47
CA CYS A 41 -19.88 -0.15 -18.76
C CYS A 41 -18.67 -0.02 -19.69
N ALA A 42 -18.68 1.00 -20.53
CA ALA A 42 -17.51 1.35 -21.37
C ALA A 42 -16.30 1.75 -20.50
N THR A 43 -16.56 2.39 -19.35
CA THR A 43 -15.54 2.76 -18.37
C THR A 43 -15.89 2.11 -17.04
N THR A 44 -14.93 1.45 -16.40
CA THR A 44 -15.11 0.77 -15.13
C THR A 44 -13.86 0.89 -14.27
N ILE A 45 -14.01 0.71 -12.96
CA ILE A 45 -12.89 0.67 -12.02
C ILE A 45 -12.61 -0.79 -11.72
N ALA A 46 -11.36 -1.21 -11.93
CA ALA A 46 -10.85 -2.53 -11.57
C ALA A 46 -10.06 -2.45 -10.26
N THR A 47 -10.28 -3.44 -9.39
CA THR A 47 -9.60 -3.60 -8.09
C THR A 47 -9.05 -5.02 -7.94
N PRO A 48 -8.16 -5.47 -8.83
CA PRO A 48 -7.63 -6.82 -8.77
C PRO A 48 -6.69 -6.99 -7.56
N ASP A 49 -6.74 -8.14 -6.91
CA ASP A 49 -5.85 -8.54 -5.81
C ASP A 49 -4.65 -9.38 -6.29
N GLU A 50 -4.70 -9.84 -7.54
CA GLU A 50 -3.62 -10.52 -8.25
C GLU A 50 -3.59 -10.09 -9.72
N THR A 51 -2.46 -10.27 -10.40
CA THR A 51 -2.34 -9.96 -11.84
C THR A 51 -3.45 -10.63 -12.61
N THR A 52 -4.32 -9.83 -13.24
CA THR A 52 -5.56 -10.29 -13.87
C THR A 52 -5.63 -9.80 -15.31
N THR A 53 -5.96 -10.69 -16.22
CA THR A 53 -6.28 -10.35 -17.61
C THR A 53 -7.79 -10.25 -17.76
N TYR A 54 -8.25 -9.06 -18.13
CA TYR A 54 -9.65 -8.77 -18.44
C TYR A 54 -9.86 -8.89 -19.93
N THR A 55 -10.92 -9.58 -20.32
CA THR A 55 -11.40 -9.66 -21.70
C THR A 55 -12.62 -8.78 -21.84
N LEU A 56 -12.57 -7.83 -22.75
CA LEU A 56 -13.72 -7.03 -23.16
C LEU A 56 -14.35 -7.65 -24.41
N THR A 57 -15.66 -7.82 -24.38
CA THR A 57 -16.47 -8.16 -25.54
C THR A 57 -17.35 -6.96 -25.90
N ALA A 58 -17.23 -6.44 -27.10
CA ALA A 58 -18.10 -5.39 -27.64
C ALA A 58 -19.02 -6.01 -28.69
N THR A 59 -20.33 -5.80 -28.55
CA THR A 59 -21.35 -6.42 -29.40
C THR A 59 -22.30 -5.36 -29.96
N THR A 60 -22.54 -5.42 -31.28
CA THR A 60 -23.57 -4.61 -31.95
C THR A 60 -24.94 -5.26 -31.87
N PRO A 61 -26.06 -4.52 -32.06
CA PRO A 61 -27.40 -5.09 -32.06
C PRO A 61 -27.63 -6.18 -33.11
N ASP A 62 -26.88 -6.15 -34.20
CA ASP A 62 -26.92 -7.16 -35.27
C ASP A 62 -26.22 -8.47 -34.89
N GLY A 63 -25.62 -8.51 -33.68
CA GLY A 63 -24.94 -9.69 -33.15
C GLY A 63 -23.47 -9.84 -33.57
N CYS A 64 -22.89 -8.84 -34.26
CA CYS A 64 -21.46 -8.83 -34.52
C CYS A 64 -20.70 -8.48 -33.22
N SER A 65 -19.70 -9.27 -32.88
CA SER A 65 -18.89 -9.04 -31.69
C SER A 65 -17.39 -9.02 -31.99
N THR A 66 -16.65 -8.28 -31.16
CA THR A 66 -15.20 -8.29 -31.15
C THR A 66 -14.69 -8.34 -29.72
N THR A 67 -13.51 -8.86 -29.52
CA THR A 67 -12.90 -8.97 -28.19
C THR A 67 -11.55 -8.25 -28.15
N ALA A 68 -11.22 -7.73 -26.99
CA ALA A 68 -9.90 -7.18 -26.66
C ALA A 68 -9.50 -7.64 -25.25
N GLU A 69 -8.21 -7.77 -25.02
CA GLU A 69 -7.66 -8.15 -23.73
C GLU A 69 -6.82 -7.03 -23.13
N LEU A 70 -6.92 -6.88 -21.82
CA LEU A 70 -6.11 -5.97 -21.01
C LEU A 70 -5.61 -6.71 -19.79
N THR A 71 -4.29 -6.76 -19.61
CA THR A 71 -3.69 -7.32 -18.40
C THR A 71 -3.33 -6.20 -17.44
N ILE A 72 -3.86 -6.28 -16.21
CA ILE A 72 -3.45 -5.42 -15.10
C ILE A 72 -2.47 -6.22 -14.24
N THR A 73 -1.25 -5.73 -14.15
CA THR A 73 -0.21 -6.32 -13.32
C THR A 73 -0.33 -5.79 -11.90
N VAL A 74 -0.54 -6.69 -10.93
CA VAL A 74 -0.56 -6.34 -9.51
C VAL A 74 0.81 -6.57 -8.91
N VAL A 75 1.36 -5.52 -8.30
CA VAL A 75 2.62 -5.58 -7.57
C VAL A 75 2.36 -5.54 -6.07
N ASP A 76 3.03 -6.42 -5.35
CA ASP A 76 3.03 -6.42 -3.89
C ASP A 76 4.33 -5.79 -3.41
N ASP A 77 4.30 -4.49 -3.17
CA ASP A 77 5.45 -3.72 -2.73
C ASP A 77 5.45 -3.44 -1.23
N ARG A 78 4.72 -4.27 -0.45
CA ARG A 78 4.75 -4.19 1.01
C ARG A 78 6.18 -4.17 1.53
N ASN A 79 6.48 -3.18 2.32
CA ASN A 79 7.76 -3.09 2.99
C ASN A 79 7.62 -2.41 4.35
N VAL A 80 8.60 -2.67 5.21
CA VAL A 80 8.73 -2.03 6.52
C VAL A 80 10.18 -1.64 6.70
N PHE A 81 10.39 -0.40 7.07
CA PHE A 81 11.71 0.13 7.37
C PHE A 81 11.65 0.95 8.66
N VAL A 82 12.54 0.65 9.60
CA VAL A 82 12.77 1.47 10.80
C VAL A 82 14.19 2.03 10.69
N PRO A 83 14.37 3.36 10.64
CA PRO A 83 15.68 3.95 10.64
C PRO A 83 16.50 3.49 11.86
N ASN A 84 17.77 3.18 11.68
CA ASN A 84 18.63 2.71 12.75
C ASN A 84 19.35 3.84 13.52
N ILE A 85 19.09 5.09 13.11
CA ILE A 85 19.70 6.29 13.71
C ILE A 85 18.76 7.49 13.52
N PHE A 86 18.68 8.35 14.54
CA PHE A 86 18.02 9.66 14.42
C PHE A 86 18.64 10.67 15.39
N THR A 87 18.35 11.96 15.16
CA THR A 87 19.01 13.08 15.83
C THR A 87 18.00 14.05 16.42
N PRO A 88 17.39 13.73 17.58
CA PRO A 88 16.39 14.59 18.21
C PRO A 88 17.02 15.84 18.84
N ASN A 89 17.38 16.81 18.00
CA ASN A 89 18.07 18.06 18.37
C ASN A 89 17.21 19.32 18.13
N ASP A 90 15.94 19.12 17.72
CA ASP A 90 14.95 20.16 17.45
C ASP A 90 15.32 21.10 16.26
N ASP A 91 16.07 20.57 15.27
CA ASP A 91 16.43 21.31 14.06
C ASP A 91 15.42 21.11 12.91
N GLY A 92 14.38 20.31 13.13
CA GLY A 92 13.32 19.98 12.17
C GLY A 92 13.70 18.86 11.20
N LYS A 93 14.83 18.15 11.44
CA LYS A 93 15.28 17.03 10.60
C LYS A 93 15.64 15.84 11.44
N ASN A 94 15.01 14.69 11.16
CA ASN A 94 15.24 13.45 11.90
C ASN A 94 15.07 13.59 13.42
N ASP A 95 14.22 14.49 13.87
CA ASP A 95 13.93 14.72 15.28
C ASP A 95 13.03 13.62 15.87
N GLU A 96 12.32 12.92 15.03
CA GLU A 96 11.46 11.81 15.41
C GLU A 96 11.79 10.56 14.61
N LEU A 97 11.76 9.43 15.28
CA LEU A 97 11.89 8.12 14.67
C LEU A 97 10.50 7.58 14.33
N HIS A 98 10.27 7.24 13.07
CA HIS A 98 9.03 6.67 12.58
C HIS A 98 9.24 5.29 11.97
N VAL A 99 8.20 4.46 12.01
CA VAL A 99 8.10 3.28 11.16
C VAL A 99 7.68 3.74 9.77
N LEU A 100 8.48 3.40 8.78
CA LEU A 100 8.23 3.73 7.38
C LEU A 100 7.84 2.45 6.62
N GLY A 101 7.01 2.58 5.60
CA GLY A 101 6.66 1.42 4.77
C GLY A 101 5.40 1.62 3.96
N LYS A 102 5.06 0.58 3.21
CA LYS A 102 3.85 0.52 2.40
C LYS A 102 2.97 -0.66 2.84
N GLY A 103 1.67 -0.47 2.68
CA GLY A 103 0.68 -1.51 2.98
C GLY A 103 0.41 -1.73 4.47
N ILE A 104 0.93 -0.88 5.34
CA ILE A 104 0.77 -0.97 6.80
C ILE A 104 -0.61 -0.43 7.20
N THR A 105 -1.40 -1.21 7.94
CA THR A 105 -2.70 -0.79 8.50
C THR A 105 -2.63 -0.57 10.00
N GLU A 106 -1.85 -1.40 10.71
CA GLU A 106 -1.71 -1.32 12.16
C GLU A 106 -0.28 -1.64 12.57
N ILE A 107 0.16 -1.04 13.65
CA ILE A 107 1.43 -1.37 14.30
C ILE A 107 1.23 -1.58 15.81
N ASP A 108 2.11 -2.38 16.42
CA ASP A 108 2.40 -2.35 17.85
C ASP A 108 3.92 -2.24 17.98
N TRP A 109 4.37 -1.03 18.33
CA TRP A 109 5.78 -0.70 18.33
C TRP A 109 6.24 -0.24 19.71
N ALA A 110 7.23 -0.94 20.26
CA ALA A 110 7.81 -0.65 21.55
C ALA A 110 9.34 -0.49 21.45
N ILE A 111 9.89 0.47 22.20
CA ILE A 111 11.32 0.73 22.27
C ILE A 111 11.78 0.55 23.72
N TYR A 112 12.94 -0.06 23.89
CA TYR A 112 13.52 -0.41 25.18
C TYR A 112 14.94 0.15 25.31
N ASP A 113 15.30 0.57 26.49
CA ASP A 113 16.67 0.93 26.80
C ASP A 113 17.57 -0.31 27.00
N ARG A 114 18.87 -0.08 27.23
CA ARG A 114 19.84 -1.15 27.48
C ARG A 114 19.55 -2.01 28.72
N TRP A 115 18.70 -1.54 29.59
CA TRP A 115 18.30 -2.24 30.82
C TRP A 115 16.99 -3.03 30.66
N GLY A 116 16.40 -2.98 29.46
CA GLY A 116 15.13 -3.60 29.14
C GLY A 116 13.91 -2.81 29.63
N ALA A 117 14.10 -1.58 30.10
CA ALA A 117 12.97 -0.72 30.42
C ALA A 117 12.31 -0.17 29.16
N LYS A 118 10.98 -0.30 29.05
CA LYS A 118 10.22 0.24 27.92
C LYS A 118 10.18 1.76 28.05
N VAL A 119 10.74 2.46 27.04
CA VAL A 119 10.83 3.92 27.00
C VAL A 119 9.82 4.56 26.07
N PHE A 120 9.27 3.77 25.12
CA PHE A 120 8.24 4.23 24.19
C PHE A 120 7.33 3.07 23.77
N GLN A 121 6.08 3.37 23.49
CA GLN A 121 5.15 2.45 22.83
C GLN A 121 4.07 3.24 22.08
N THR A 122 3.72 2.79 20.89
CA THR A 122 2.57 3.29 20.12
C THR A 122 1.92 2.18 19.31
N THR A 123 0.63 2.33 19.07
CA THR A 123 -0.14 1.54 18.09
C THR A 123 -0.58 2.40 16.90
N ASP A 124 -0.25 3.68 16.91
CA ASP A 124 -0.50 4.60 15.80
C ASP A 124 0.59 4.44 14.73
N ALA A 125 0.19 4.04 13.52
CA ALA A 125 1.09 3.87 12.39
C ALA A 125 1.81 5.17 11.97
N GLN A 126 1.27 6.33 12.34
CA GLN A 126 1.88 7.64 12.13
C GLN A 126 2.66 8.14 13.35
N GLY A 127 2.58 7.41 14.47
CA GLY A 127 3.24 7.78 15.72
C GLY A 127 4.76 7.71 15.60
N GLY A 128 5.45 8.73 16.12
CA GLY A 128 6.91 8.81 16.15
C GLY A 128 7.46 8.89 17.56
N TRP A 129 8.70 8.49 17.76
CA TRP A 129 9.43 8.66 19.00
C TRP A 129 10.45 9.80 18.90
N ASP A 130 10.27 10.81 19.75
CA ASP A 130 11.12 12.01 19.83
C ASP A 130 12.41 11.83 20.67
N GLY A 131 12.72 10.59 21.05
CA GLY A 131 13.88 10.28 21.91
C GLY A 131 13.68 10.72 23.37
N SER A 132 12.44 10.93 23.82
CA SER A 132 12.13 11.26 25.22
C SER A 132 11.47 10.11 25.96
N PHE A 133 11.62 10.13 27.29
CA PHE A 133 10.92 9.23 28.22
C PHE A 133 10.43 10.03 29.44
N LYS A 134 9.13 9.95 29.73
CA LYS A 134 8.50 10.70 30.83
C LYS A 134 8.82 12.21 30.80
N GLY A 135 8.82 12.81 29.61
CA GLY A 135 9.08 14.23 29.38
C GLY A 135 10.55 14.66 29.49
N LYS A 136 11.48 13.70 29.56
CA LYS A 136 12.92 13.99 29.58
C LYS A 136 13.61 13.39 28.36
N LYS A 137 14.42 14.18 27.67
CA LYS A 137 15.23 13.71 26.55
C LYS A 137 16.20 12.64 27.04
N MET A 138 16.22 11.49 26.35
CA MET A 138 17.17 10.40 26.62
C MET A 138 18.56 10.79 26.13
N ASN A 139 19.57 10.27 26.80
CA ASN A 139 20.96 10.47 26.35
C ASN A 139 21.24 9.74 25.03
N ALA A 140 22.25 10.20 24.29
CA ALA A 140 22.78 9.48 23.15
C ALA A 140 23.13 8.03 23.55
N GLY A 141 22.75 7.10 22.71
CA GLY A 141 22.94 5.68 23.00
C GLY A 141 22.11 4.77 22.11
N VAL A 142 22.27 3.47 22.31
CA VAL A 142 21.59 2.43 21.54
C VAL A 142 20.38 1.94 22.32
N PHE A 143 19.26 1.82 21.63
CA PHE A 143 17.99 1.29 22.08
C PHE A 143 17.60 0.08 21.22
N VAL A 144 16.75 -0.78 21.73
CA VAL A 144 16.23 -1.95 21.01
C VAL A 144 14.75 -1.74 20.77
N TYR A 145 14.26 -2.05 19.58
CA TYR A 145 12.84 -2.02 19.32
C TYR A 145 12.29 -3.42 19.04
N ALA A 146 11.02 -3.60 19.39
CA ALA A 146 10.15 -4.67 18.96
C ALA A 146 8.96 -4.03 18.22
N LEU A 147 8.70 -4.48 17.00
CA LEU A 147 7.65 -3.96 16.15
C LEU A 147 6.84 -5.13 15.59
N GLN A 148 5.53 -5.07 15.76
CA GLN A 148 4.58 -5.90 15.04
C GLN A 148 3.83 -5.02 14.05
N VAL A 149 3.73 -5.47 12.80
CA VAL A 149 3.02 -4.77 11.73
C VAL A 149 1.94 -5.67 11.19
N THR A 150 0.73 -5.13 11.05
CA THR A 150 -0.37 -5.75 10.32
C THR A 150 -0.49 -5.04 8.98
N PHE A 151 -0.50 -5.81 7.90
CA PHE A 151 -0.69 -5.30 6.55
C PHE A 151 -2.16 -5.36 6.15
N TYR A 152 -2.52 -4.67 5.07
CA TYR A 152 -3.88 -4.56 4.53
C TYR A 152 -4.53 -5.92 4.20
N ASP A 153 -3.74 -6.98 3.99
CA ASP A 153 -4.22 -8.35 3.76
C ASP A 153 -4.40 -9.17 5.05
N GLY A 154 -4.22 -8.53 6.22
CA GLY A 154 -4.29 -9.16 7.53
C GLY A 154 -3.05 -9.95 7.91
N GLN A 155 -2.01 -10.01 7.06
CA GLN A 155 -0.76 -10.64 7.45
C GLN A 155 -0.05 -9.83 8.53
N VAL A 156 0.47 -10.55 9.52
CA VAL A 156 1.20 -9.97 10.65
C VAL A 156 2.67 -10.38 10.56
N GLN A 157 3.54 -9.38 10.58
CA GLN A 157 4.99 -9.60 10.64
C GLN A 157 5.60 -8.93 11.88
N LYS A 158 6.67 -9.53 12.40
CA LYS A 158 7.39 -9.04 13.58
C LYS A 158 8.82 -8.70 13.21
N TYR A 159 9.25 -7.55 13.69
CA TYR A 159 10.59 -7.02 13.47
C TYR A 159 11.23 -6.67 14.79
N THR A 160 12.52 -6.86 14.89
CA THR A 160 13.33 -6.40 16.01
C THR A 160 14.61 -5.78 15.46
N GLY A 161 15.13 -4.80 16.14
CA GLY A 161 16.35 -4.15 15.72
C GLY A 161 16.85 -3.13 16.73
N ASN A 162 17.90 -2.43 16.34
CA ASN A 162 18.49 -1.40 17.17
C ASN A 162 18.28 -0.03 16.53
N VAL A 163 18.13 0.98 17.36
CA VAL A 163 18.12 2.38 16.96
C VAL A 163 19.10 3.16 17.84
N THR A 164 19.80 4.10 17.25
CA THR A 164 20.79 4.93 17.94
C THR A 164 20.32 6.38 17.97
N ILE A 165 20.29 6.97 19.17
CA ILE A 165 20.19 8.43 19.33
C ILE A 165 21.57 9.03 19.21
N ILE A 166 21.73 10.01 18.31
CA ILE A 166 22.90 10.91 18.23
C ILE A 166 22.44 12.33 18.56
N ARG A 167 23.32 13.11 19.14
CA ARG A 167 23.09 14.54 19.45
C ARG A 167 24.34 15.35 19.17
#